data_f8563ade639e6117db89e0342d04da5a
#
_entry.id   f8563ade639e6117db89e0342d04da5a
#
_cell.length_a   1.000
_cell.length_b   1.000
_cell.length_c   1.000
_cell.angle_alpha   90.00
_cell.angle_beta   90.00
_cell.angle_gamma   90.00
#
_symmetry.space_group_name_H-M   'P 1'
#
loop_
_entity.id
_entity.type
_entity.pdbx_description
1 polymer ?
#
loop_
_entity_poly.entity_id
_entity_poly.type
_entity_poly.pdbx_seq_one_letter_code
_entity_poly.pdbx_strand_id
1 'polypeptide(L)'
;HHPMSEKIVAVLCEQTQNTNPMFFRLQVAYNFCLVASMMRATIMTPDRGEIPINMYALNLATSGAGKGHSTNILEEKVIGQFRERFKDETFPLLAEQNLPKIALKRANRKAGDPDEELVRVQKEFDNLGNLLFTFSEATAPAVKQLRHKLLMADAGSLNFQMDEVGSYLSANADVLTAFLELYDVGLIKPKLTKNSSENIRGEEIIGR
;
A
#
# COMPACT_ATOMS: atom_id res chain seq x y z
N HIS A 1 7.08 22.28 -10.71
CA HIS A 1 7.44 21.44 -9.55
C HIS A 1 7.14 22.16 -8.24
N HIS A 2 6.73 21.45 -7.21
CA HIS A 2 6.42 22.05 -5.91
C HIS A 2 7.71 22.43 -5.17
N PRO A 3 7.84 23.67 -4.61
CA PRO A 3 9.10 24.14 -4.03
C PRO A 3 9.67 23.26 -2.91
N MET A 4 8.80 22.69 -2.05
CA MET A 4 9.26 21.79 -0.99
C MET A 4 9.78 20.46 -1.53
N SER A 5 9.15 19.90 -2.56
CA SER A 5 9.63 18.68 -3.21
C SER A 5 11.01 18.92 -3.83
N GLU A 6 11.25 20.06 -4.47
CA GLU A 6 12.55 20.40 -5.04
C GLU A 6 13.65 20.61 -3.98
N LYS A 7 13.30 21.13 -2.80
CA LYS A 7 14.25 21.20 -1.67
C LYS A 7 14.66 19.80 -1.21
N ILE A 8 13.73 18.86 -1.10
CA ILE A 8 14.06 17.48 -0.74
C ILE A 8 14.95 16.85 -1.82
N VAL A 9 14.62 17.05 -3.10
CA VAL A 9 15.45 16.57 -4.22
C VAL A 9 16.86 17.13 -4.16
N ALA A 10 17.03 18.43 -3.88
CA ALA A 10 18.34 19.05 -3.73
C ALA A 10 19.17 18.42 -2.60
N VAL A 11 18.55 18.19 -1.44
CA VAL A 11 19.21 17.51 -0.31
C VAL A 11 19.61 16.08 -0.69
N LEU A 12 18.77 15.34 -1.41
CA LEU A 12 19.11 13.99 -1.85
C LEU A 12 20.27 14.00 -2.84
N CYS A 13 20.30 14.93 -3.79
CA CYS A 13 21.43 15.10 -4.72
C CYS A 13 22.73 15.36 -3.95
N GLU A 14 22.71 16.24 -2.99
CA GLU A 14 23.87 16.60 -2.17
C GLU A 14 24.37 15.41 -1.35
N GLN A 15 23.47 14.73 -0.63
CA GLN A 15 23.84 13.65 0.28
C GLN A 15 24.28 12.37 -0.43
N THR A 16 23.80 12.12 -1.64
CA THR A 16 24.19 10.95 -2.43
C THR A 16 25.31 11.24 -3.41
N GLN A 17 25.73 12.51 -3.56
CA GLN A 17 26.66 12.97 -4.58
C GLN A 17 26.21 12.63 -6.03
N ASN A 18 24.93 12.40 -6.22
CA ASN A 18 24.33 12.12 -7.52
C ASN A 18 23.64 13.38 -8.04
N THR A 19 24.13 13.92 -9.13
CA THR A 19 23.65 15.17 -9.72
C THR A 19 22.41 15.03 -10.60
N ASN A 20 21.82 13.83 -10.71
CA ASN A 20 20.62 13.60 -11.50
C ASN A 20 19.32 13.85 -10.69
N PRO A 21 18.72 15.05 -10.76
CA PRO A 21 17.54 15.38 -9.98
C PRO A 21 16.29 14.57 -10.40
N MET A 22 16.23 14.10 -11.65
CA MET A 22 15.08 13.33 -12.15
C MET A 22 14.93 12.01 -11.42
N PHE A 23 16.06 11.37 -11.09
CA PHE A 23 16.08 10.13 -10.30
C PHE A 23 15.41 10.33 -8.93
N PHE A 24 15.76 11.40 -8.23
CA PHE A 24 15.22 11.69 -6.91
C PHE A 24 13.81 12.26 -6.95
N ARG A 25 13.44 13.01 -7.99
CA ARG A 25 12.05 13.48 -8.18
C ARG A 25 11.07 12.32 -8.23
N LEU A 26 11.42 11.23 -8.92
CA LEU A 26 10.60 10.04 -8.98
C LEU A 26 10.42 9.41 -7.58
N GLN A 27 11.51 9.30 -6.81
CA GLN A 27 11.43 8.77 -5.44
C GLN A 27 10.59 9.66 -4.51
N VAL A 28 10.78 10.98 -4.58
CA VAL A 28 10.00 11.95 -3.78
C VAL A 28 8.51 11.88 -4.15
N ALA A 29 8.20 11.86 -5.46
CA ALA A 29 6.82 11.74 -5.93
C ALA A 29 6.16 10.43 -5.46
N TYR A 30 6.88 9.30 -5.56
CA TYR A 30 6.39 8.01 -5.06
C TYR A 30 6.06 8.06 -3.57
N ASN A 31 6.95 8.61 -2.73
CA ASN A 31 6.72 8.69 -1.28
C ASN A 31 5.53 9.59 -0.92
N PHE A 32 5.33 10.71 -1.62
CA PHE A 32 4.14 11.53 -1.41
C PHE A 32 2.86 10.87 -1.90
N CYS A 33 2.89 10.17 -3.03
CA CYS A 33 1.76 9.35 -3.47
C CYS A 33 1.44 8.23 -2.50
N LEU A 34 2.46 7.59 -1.90
CA LEU A 34 2.30 6.59 -0.86
C LEU A 34 1.56 7.17 0.36
N VAL A 35 2.00 8.32 0.87
CA VAL A 35 1.32 9.02 1.99
C VAL A 35 -0.13 9.34 1.62
N ALA A 36 -0.37 9.90 0.45
CA ALA A 36 -1.72 10.24 -0.02
C ALA A 36 -2.61 9.00 -0.16
N SER A 37 -2.07 7.92 -0.71
CA SER A 37 -2.75 6.63 -0.84
C SER A 37 -3.11 6.02 0.51
N MET A 38 -2.19 6.07 1.49
CA MET A 38 -2.45 5.60 2.86
C MET A 38 -3.60 6.36 3.52
N MET A 39 -3.69 7.66 3.28
CA MET A 39 -4.79 8.53 3.74
C MET A 39 -6.04 8.43 2.87
N ARG A 40 -6.05 7.56 1.86
CA ARG A 40 -7.15 7.40 0.89
C ARG A 40 -7.57 8.69 0.21
N ALA A 41 -6.59 9.57 0.00
CA ALA A 41 -6.82 10.79 -0.76
C ALA A 41 -7.23 10.48 -2.20
N THR A 42 -8.11 11.29 -2.73
CA THR A 42 -8.66 11.15 -4.09
C THR A 42 -8.51 12.45 -4.86
N ILE A 43 -8.59 12.35 -6.17
CA ILE A 43 -8.60 13.51 -7.08
C ILE A 43 -9.89 13.47 -7.86
N MET A 44 -10.61 14.58 -7.89
CA MET A 44 -11.79 14.75 -8.75
C MET A 44 -11.35 15.07 -10.17
N THR A 45 -11.73 14.23 -11.12
CA THR A 45 -11.45 14.43 -12.55
C THR A 45 -12.75 14.71 -13.31
N PRO A 46 -12.70 15.56 -14.37
CA PRO A 46 -13.91 15.90 -15.12
C PRO A 46 -14.55 14.72 -15.87
N ASP A 47 -13.73 13.76 -16.29
CA ASP A 47 -14.12 12.63 -17.13
C ASP A 47 -14.42 11.34 -16.36
N ARG A 48 -13.75 11.12 -15.22
CA ARG A 48 -13.86 9.86 -14.45
C ARG A 48 -14.45 10.05 -13.05
N GLY A 49 -14.72 11.30 -12.65
CA GLY A 49 -15.15 11.61 -11.29
C GLY A 49 -14.00 11.46 -10.27
N GLU A 50 -14.29 10.88 -9.13
CA GLU A 50 -13.33 10.70 -8.04
C GLU A 50 -12.44 9.48 -8.28
N ILE A 51 -11.13 9.70 -8.38
CA ILE A 51 -10.14 8.64 -8.57
C ILE A 51 -9.13 8.62 -7.41
N PRO A 52 -8.67 7.44 -6.96
CA PRO A 52 -7.66 7.32 -5.93
C PRO A 52 -6.29 7.77 -6.43
N ILE A 53 -5.45 8.26 -5.51
CA ILE A 53 -4.07 8.57 -5.81
C ILE A 53 -3.26 7.26 -5.78
N ASN A 54 -2.83 6.81 -6.95
CA ASN A 54 -1.96 5.64 -7.13
C ASN A 54 -0.73 6.03 -7.93
N MET A 55 0.39 5.41 -7.65
CA MET A 55 1.60 5.58 -8.44
C MET A 55 2.35 4.26 -8.60
N TYR A 56 2.61 3.87 -9.83
CA TYR A 56 3.55 2.80 -10.17
C TYR A 56 4.82 3.46 -10.72
N ALA A 57 5.95 3.16 -10.08
CA ALA A 57 7.23 3.75 -10.42
C ALA A 57 8.28 2.66 -10.63
N LEU A 58 9.03 2.76 -11.71
CA LEU A 58 10.21 1.94 -11.96
C LEU A 58 11.41 2.86 -12.08
N ASN A 59 12.29 2.80 -11.08
CA ASN A 59 13.48 3.64 -11.00
C ASN A 59 14.72 2.81 -11.28
N LEU A 60 15.23 2.88 -12.50
CA LEU A 60 16.42 2.16 -12.93
C LEU A 60 17.67 3.00 -12.70
N ALA A 61 18.65 2.41 -12.03
CA ALA A 61 19.92 3.08 -11.77
C ALA A 61 21.07 2.05 -11.75
N THR A 62 22.24 2.52 -12.11
CA THR A 62 23.47 1.74 -11.95
C THR A 62 23.83 1.56 -10.48
N SER A 63 24.65 0.56 -10.19
CA SER A 63 25.23 0.41 -8.86
C SER A 63 25.96 1.67 -8.44
N GLY A 64 25.81 2.08 -7.18
CA GLY A 64 26.44 3.30 -6.67
C GLY A 64 25.69 4.62 -6.93
N ALA A 65 24.52 4.57 -7.59
CA ALA A 65 23.71 5.79 -7.84
C ALA A 65 23.04 6.40 -6.59
N GLY A 66 23.28 5.84 -5.41
CA GLY A 66 22.71 6.34 -4.15
C GLY A 66 21.27 5.91 -3.88
N LYS A 67 20.74 4.91 -4.61
CA LYS A 67 19.36 4.45 -4.49
C LYS A 67 18.98 4.07 -3.06
N GLY A 68 19.70 3.13 -2.45
CA GLY A 68 19.39 2.68 -1.09
C GLY A 68 19.54 3.80 -0.05
N HIS A 69 20.58 4.62 -0.18
CA HIS A 69 20.78 5.74 0.75
C HIS A 69 19.67 6.79 0.66
N SER A 70 19.26 7.17 -0.54
CA SER A 70 18.16 8.12 -0.73
C SER A 70 16.81 7.56 -0.25
N THR A 71 16.56 6.26 -0.47
CA THR A 71 15.37 5.59 0.05
C THR A 71 15.33 5.65 1.58
N ASN A 72 16.43 5.32 2.26
CA ASN A 72 16.51 5.40 3.71
C ASN A 72 16.28 6.83 4.24
N ILE A 73 16.86 7.85 3.58
CA ILE A 73 16.61 9.25 3.96
C ILE A 73 15.12 9.60 3.86
N LEU A 74 14.47 9.21 2.78
CA LEU A 74 13.04 9.48 2.59
C LEU A 74 12.19 8.75 3.63
N GLU A 75 12.44 7.48 3.85
CA GLU A 75 11.68 6.65 4.78
C GLU A 75 11.86 7.06 6.24
N GLU A 76 13.06 7.46 6.65
CA GLU A 76 13.32 7.82 8.04
C GLU A 76 13.04 9.30 8.33
N LYS A 77 13.53 10.20 7.47
CA LYS A 77 13.53 11.64 7.76
C LYS A 77 12.35 12.39 7.16
N VAL A 78 11.78 11.91 6.07
CA VAL A 78 10.67 12.61 5.39
C VAL A 78 9.32 12.02 5.79
N ILE A 79 9.15 10.70 5.68
CA ILE A 79 7.86 10.06 5.97
C ILE A 79 7.85 9.27 7.28
N GLY A 80 8.97 9.17 8.00
CA GLY A 80 9.07 8.35 9.20
C GLY A 80 8.06 8.73 10.28
N GLN A 81 7.93 10.02 10.62
CA GLN A 81 6.94 10.46 11.60
C GLN A 81 5.49 10.20 11.16
N PHE A 82 5.20 10.34 9.86
CA PHE A 82 3.88 10.00 9.34
C PHE A 82 3.62 8.50 9.50
N ARG A 83 4.59 7.65 9.15
CA ARG A 83 4.48 6.19 9.28
C ARG A 83 4.16 5.75 10.70
N GLU A 84 4.90 6.27 11.68
CA GLU A 84 4.67 5.96 13.10
C GLU A 84 3.27 6.41 13.55
N ARG A 85 2.91 7.67 13.31
CA ARG A 85 1.58 8.19 13.67
C ARG A 85 0.45 7.50 12.92
N PHE A 86 0.65 7.17 11.66
CA PHE A 86 -0.37 6.46 10.90
C PHE A 86 -0.66 5.08 11.51
N LYS A 87 0.40 4.34 11.85
CA LYS A 87 0.28 3.00 12.42
C LYS A 87 -0.32 3.03 13.82
N ASP A 88 0.17 3.93 14.68
CA ASP A 88 -0.13 3.90 16.11
C ASP A 88 -1.40 4.69 16.47
N GLU A 89 -1.77 5.71 15.69
CA GLU A 89 -2.89 6.60 15.99
C GLU A 89 -3.97 6.60 14.88
N THR A 90 -3.55 6.86 13.63
CA THR A 90 -4.52 7.15 12.55
C THR A 90 -5.25 5.90 12.07
N PHE A 91 -4.52 4.81 11.82
CA PHE A 91 -5.13 3.58 11.34
C PHE A 91 -6.10 2.96 12.35
N PRO A 92 -5.76 2.82 13.64
CA PRO A 92 -6.70 2.36 14.65
C PRO A 92 -7.97 3.22 14.72
N LEU A 93 -7.83 4.55 14.67
CA LEU A 93 -8.96 5.47 14.69
C LEU A 93 -9.88 5.31 13.46
N LEU A 94 -9.29 5.24 12.26
CA LEU A 94 -10.07 5.05 11.03
C LEU A 94 -10.76 3.69 10.98
N ALA A 95 -10.09 2.66 11.46
CA ALA A 95 -10.61 1.29 11.48
C ALA A 95 -11.65 1.05 12.59
N GLU A 96 -11.63 1.83 13.68
CA GLU A 96 -12.44 1.64 14.88
C GLU A 96 -13.92 1.41 14.59
N GLN A 97 -14.50 2.19 13.69
CA GLN A 97 -15.93 2.07 13.33
C GLN A 97 -16.26 0.83 12.51
N ASN A 98 -15.30 0.24 11.84
CA ASN A 98 -15.48 -0.86 10.90
C ASN A 98 -15.10 -2.22 11.49
N LEU A 99 -14.16 -2.27 12.44
CA LEU A 99 -13.78 -3.54 13.08
C LEU A 99 -14.94 -4.28 13.72
N PRO A 100 -15.88 -3.62 14.48
CA PRO A 100 -17.05 -4.29 15.01
C PRO A 100 -17.98 -4.87 13.93
N LYS A 101 -18.12 -4.16 12.79
CA LYS A 101 -18.92 -4.66 11.66
C LYS A 101 -18.31 -5.91 11.03
N ILE A 102 -16.99 -5.95 10.93
CA ILE A 102 -16.25 -7.13 10.46
C ILE A 102 -16.44 -8.29 11.42
N ALA A 103 -16.29 -8.05 12.73
CA ALA A 103 -16.46 -9.03 13.77
C ALA A 103 -17.86 -9.63 13.77
N LEU A 104 -18.89 -8.79 13.75
CA LEU A 104 -20.29 -9.20 13.67
C LEU A 104 -20.58 -10.07 12.42
N LYS A 105 -20.06 -9.66 11.26
CA LYS A 105 -20.22 -10.43 10.02
C LYS A 105 -19.54 -11.81 10.10
N ARG A 106 -18.39 -11.91 10.79
CA ARG A 106 -17.70 -13.19 11.02
C ARG A 106 -18.42 -14.06 12.03
N ALA A 107 -18.84 -13.48 13.16
CA ALA A 107 -19.60 -14.18 14.19
C ALA A 107 -20.88 -14.80 13.61
N ASN A 108 -21.66 -14.04 12.85
CA ASN A 108 -22.86 -14.54 12.19
C ASN A 108 -22.61 -15.71 11.23
N ARG A 109 -21.44 -15.72 10.55
CA ARG A 109 -21.10 -16.84 9.64
C ARG A 109 -20.70 -18.12 10.37
N LYS A 110 -20.16 -17.99 11.59
CA LYS A 110 -19.62 -19.11 12.36
C LYS A 110 -20.53 -19.50 13.53
N ALA A 111 -21.66 -18.82 13.72
CA ALA A 111 -22.48 -18.90 14.92
C ALA A 111 -21.67 -18.70 16.22
N GLY A 112 -20.72 -17.76 16.17
CA GLY A 112 -19.80 -17.42 17.27
C GLY A 112 -20.18 -16.15 18.00
N ASP A 113 -19.39 -15.82 19.05
CA ASP A 113 -19.54 -14.59 19.83
C ASP A 113 -18.93 -13.39 19.08
N PRO A 114 -19.68 -12.28 18.87
CA PRO A 114 -19.18 -11.07 18.27
C PRO A 114 -18.00 -10.43 19.02
N ASP A 115 -18.00 -10.49 20.35
CA ASP A 115 -16.94 -9.86 21.17
C ASP A 115 -15.62 -10.65 21.06
N GLU A 116 -15.68 -11.97 21.05
CA GLU A 116 -14.51 -12.80 20.78
C GLU A 116 -13.96 -12.56 19.35
N GLU A 117 -14.83 -12.47 18.35
CA GLU A 117 -14.40 -12.19 16.98
C GLU A 117 -13.83 -10.76 16.85
N LEU A 118 -14.30 -9.78 17.63
CA LEU A 118 -13.72 -8.44 17.64
C LEU A 118 -12.27 -8.45 18.14
N VAL A 119 -12.01 -9.13 19.25
CA VAL A 119 -10.64 -9.29 19.76
C VAL A 119 -9.73 -9.98 18.75
N ARG A 120 -10.24 -10.99 18.04
CA ARG A 120 -9.49 -11.70 16.99
C ARG A 120 -9.19 -10.77 15.81
N VAL A 121 -10.17 -9.98 15.36
CA VAL A 121 -10.02 -9.04 14.27
C VAL A 121 -9.01 -7.95 14.63
N GLN A 122 -9.09 -7.36 15.82
CA GLN A 122 -8.11 -6.38 16.31
C GLN A 122 -6.69 -6.95 16.29
N LYS A 123 -6.50 -8.14 16.88
CA LYS A 123 -5.21 -8.81 16.89
C LYS A 123 -4.67 -9.13 15.48
N GLU A 124 -5.55 -9.43 14.52
CA GLU A 124 -5.14 -9.62 13.12
C GLU A 124 -4.56 -8.35 12.50
N PHE A 125 -5.11 -7.18 12.79
CA PHE A 125 -4.60 -5.90 12.31
C PHE A 125 -3.32 -5.48 13.05
N ASP A 126 -3.25 -5.67 14.37
CA ASP A 126 -2.04 -5.42 15.16
C ASP A 126 -0.87 -6.25 14.66
N ASN A 127 -1.11 -7.52 14.30
CA ASN A 127 -0.09 -8.42 13.77
C ASN A 127 0.42 -8.02 12.36
N LEU A 128 -0.30 -7.17 11.62
CA LEU A 128 0.20 -6.67 10.35
C LEU A 128 1.41 -5.74 10.55
N GLY A 129 1.46 -4.99 11.64
CA GLY A 129 2.60 -4.15 11.98
C GLY A 129 3.05 -3.29 10.79
N ASN A 130 4.32 -3.41 10.40
CA ASN A 130 4.89 -2.65 9.28
C ASN A 130 4.28 -3.02 7.90
N LEU A 131 3.67 -4.19 7.76
CA LEU A 131 2.98 -4.59 6.52
C LEU A 131 1.78 -3.71 6.19
N LEU A 132 1.22 -3.03 7.20
CA LEU A 132 0.19 -2.00 6.98
C LEU A 132 0.73 -0.83 6.15
N PHE A 133 2.02 -0.58 6.17
CA PHE A 133 2.61 0.55 5.48
C PHE A 133 3.27 0.18 4.16
N THR A 134 4.21 -0.76 4.16
CA THR A 134 4.89 -1.26 2.95
C THR A 134 5.27 -2.73 3.12
N PHE A 135 5.40 -3.43 2.01
CA PHE A 135 5.97 -4.77 1.95
C PHE A 135 6.79 -4.96 0.66
N SER A 136 7.79 -5.82 0.70
CA SER A 136 8.72 -6.06 -0.42
C SER A 136 8.53 -7.43 -1.09
N GLU A 137 7.89 -8.35 -0.40
CA GLU A 137 7.63 -9.70 -0.89
C GLU A 137 6.20 -10.11 -0.57
N ALA A 138 5.55 -10.75 -1.52
CA ALA A 138 4.20 -11.27 -1.32
C ALA A 138 3.86 -12.34 -2.38
N THR A 139 2.85 -13.13 -2.07
CA THR A 139 2.16 -13.96 -3.08
C THR A 139 0.87 -13.25 -3.52
N ALA A 140 0.41 -13.53 -4.73
CA ALA A 140 -0.82 -12.92 -5.23
C ALA A 140 -2.04 -13.15 -4.33
N PRO A 141 -2.26 -14.34 -3.72
CA PRO A 141 -3.32 -14.53 -2.73
C PRO A 141 -3.15 -13.64 -1.48
N ALA A 142 -1.92 -13.47 -0.97
CA ALA A 142 -1.66 -12.64 0.20
C ALA A 142 -1.97 -11.16 -0.06
N VAL A 143 -1.58 -10.64 -1.23
CA VAL A 143 -1.92 -9.28 -1.68
C VAL A 143 -3.43 -9.08 -1.69
N LYS A 144 -4.17 -10.01 -2.30
CA LYS A 144 -5.63 -9.94 -2.38
C LYS A 144 -6.30 -10.02 -1.00
N GLN A 145 -5.79 -10.85 -0.09
CA GLN A 145 -6.27 -10.93 1.29
C GLN A 145 -6.01 -9.65 2.07
N LEU A 146 -4.78 -9.11 2.01
CA LEU A 146 -4.43 -7.86 2.68
C LEU A 146 -5.31 -6.72 2.18
N ARG A 147 -5.47 -6.60 0.86
CA ARG A 147 -6.35 -5.62 0.28
C ARG A 147 -7.79 -5.74 0.77
N HIS A 148 -8.36 -6.95 0.77
CA HIS A 148 -9.70 -7.16 1.30
C HIS A 148 -9.82 -6.69 2.76
N LYS A 149 -8.82 -6.96 3.61
CA LYS A 149 -8.77 -6.47 4.99
C LYS A 149 -8.78 -4.94 5.06
N LEU A 150 -7.91 -4.28 4.28
CA LEU A 150 -7.82 -2.81 4.25
C LEU A 150 -9.12 -2.15 3.76
N LEU A 151 -9.78 -2.76 2.77
CA LEU A 151 -11.09 -2.30 2.29
C LEU A 151 -12.16 -2.44 3.36
N MET A 152 -12.21 -3.58 4.04
CA MET A 152 -13.18 -3.79 5.12
C MET A 152 -12.95 -2.85 6.30
N ALA A 153 -11.70 -2.52 6.60
CA ALA A 153 -11.34 -1.55 7.63
C ALA A 153 -11.59 -0.09 7.18
N ASP A 154 -11.74 0.14 5.87
CA ASP A 154 -11.80 1.46 5.23
C ASP A 154 -10.61 2.35 5.58
N ALA A 155 -9.42 1.76 5.70
CA ALA A 155 -8.19 2.45 6.09
C ALA A 155 -6.97 1.86 5.38
N GLY A 156 -5.97 2.70 5.09
CA GLY A 156 -4.71 2.31 4.48
C GLY A 156 -4.82 1.95 3.00
N SER A 157 -3.70 1.54 2.43
CA SER A 157 -3.56 1.13 1.03
C SER A 157 -2.50 0.05 0.89
N LEU A 158 -2.46 -0.61 -0.27
CA LEU A 158 -1.41 -1.55 -0.62
C LEU A 158 -0.21 -0.81 -1.19
N ASN A 159 0.93 -0.88 -0.51
CA ASN A 159 2.18 -0.29 -0.99
C ASN A 159 3.24 -1.38 -1.11
N PHE A 160 3.61 -1.66 -2.34
CA PHE A 160 4.61 -2.65 -2.68
C PHE A 160 5.88 -1.97 -3.15
N GLN A 161 6.99 -2.22 -2.46
CA GLN A 161 8.28 -1.59 -2.74
C GLN A 161 9.37 -2.64 -2.80
N MET A 162 10.02 -2.75 -3.95
CA MET A 162 11.13 -3.68 -4.17
C MET A 162 12.41 -2.95 -4.48
N ASP A 163 13.50 -3.47 -3.96
CA ASP A 163 14.83 -2.94 -4.22
C ASP A 163 15.46 -3.55 -5.47
N GLU A 164 15.29 -4.86 -5.69
CA GLU A 164 15.81 -5.60 -6.84
C GLU A 164 14.67 -6.27 -7.62
N VAL A 165 14.36 -5.69 -8.77
CA VAL A 165 13.19 -6.07 -9.58
C VAL A 165 13.45 -7.32 -10.45
N GLY A 166 14.69 -7.54 -10.92
CA GLY A 166 14.99 -8.46 -11.99
C GLY A 166 14.63 -9.93 -11.72
N SER A 167 15.10 -10.49 -10.62
CA SER A 167 14.85 -11.88 -10.27
C SER A 167 13.43 -12.12 -9.75
N TYR A 168 12.87 -11.15 -9.03
CA TYR A 168 11.53 -11.26 -8.45
C TYR A 168 10.42 -11.25 -9.51
N LEU A 169 10.54 -10.40 -10.54
CA LEU A 169 9.52 -10.28 -11.58
C LEU A 169 9.37 -11.56 -12.40
N SER A 170 10.47 -12.22 -12.71
CA SER A 170 10.43 -13.48 -13.45
C SER A 170 9.78 -14.62 -12.67
N ALA A 171 9.92 -14.60 -11.34
CA ALA A 171 9.37 -15.63 -10.46
C ALA A 171 7.94 -15.35 -9.99
N ASN A 172 7.51 -14.08 -9.99
CA ASN A 172 6.25 -13.63 -9.37
C ASN A 172 5.39 -12.74 -10.28
N ALA A 173 5.31 -13.06 -11.55
CA ALA A 173 4.49 -12.33 -12.52
C ALA A 173 3.01 -12.18 -12.09
N ASP A 174 2.48 -13.16 -11.36
CA ASP A 174 1.11 -13.15 -10.82
C ASP A 174 0.88 -12.00 -9.82
N VAL A 175 1.90 -11.64 -9.04
CA VAL A 175 1.82 -10.51 -8.09
C VAL A 175 1.70 -9.19 -8.84
N LEU A 176 2.51 -9.01 -9.88
CA LEU A 176 2.42 -7.83 -10.74
C LEU A 176 1.07 -7.75 -11.46
N THR A 177 0.59 -8.86 -11.98
CA THR A 177 -0.74 -8.92 -12.61
C THR A 177 -1.81 -8.48 -11.61
N ALA A 178 -1.74 -8.93 -10.34
CA ALA A 178 -2.65 -8.48 -9.31
C ALA A 178 -2.59 -6.96 -9.09
N PHE A 179 -1.39 -6.36 -9.07
CA PHE A 179 -1.25 -4.90 -8.95
C PHE A 179 -1.75 -4.14 -10.18
N LEU A 180 -1.54 -4.67 -11.38
CA LEU A 180 -2.09 -4.07 -12.61
C LEU A 180 -3.62 -4.12 -12.64
N GLU A 181 -4.23 -5.22 -12.16
CA GLU A 181 -5.69 -5.33 -12.00
C GLU A 181 -6.25 -4.34 -10.97
N LEU A 182 -5.42 -3.91 -10.02
CA LEU A 182 -5.78 -2.99 -8.93
C LEU A 182 -5.53 -1.51 -9.24
N TYR A 183 -4.91 -1.22 -10.39
CA TYR A 183 -4.63 0.16 -10.79
C TYR A 183 -5.93 0.91 -11.11
N ASP A 184 -6.03 2.15 -10.71
CA ASP A 184 -7.24 2.99 -10.79
C ASP A 184 -8.43 2.39 -10.01
N VAL A 185 -9.55 2.21 -10.70
CA VAL A 185 -10.75 1.52 -10.22
C VAL A 185 -10.71 0.09 -10.73
N GLY A 186 -10.00 -0.78 -10.02
CA GLY A 186 -9.80 -2.16 -10.43
C GLY A 186 -10.96 -3.07 -10.07
N LEU A 187 -11.45 -3.82 -11.06
CA LEU A 187 -12.33 -4.96 -10.85
C LEU A 187 -11.49 -6.22 -10.70
N ILE A 188 -11.49 -6.85 -9.54
CA ILE A 188 -10.97 -8.22 -9.44
C ILE A 188 -12.03 -9.18 -9.97
N LYS A 189 -11.73 -9.83 -11.08
CA LYS A 189 -12.59 -10.88 -11.61
C LYS A 189 -12.68 -12.06 -10.62
N PRO A 190 -13.86 -12.67 -10.46
CA PRO A 190 -14.01 -13.84 -9.61
C PRO A 190 -13.08 -14.95 -10.11
N LYS A 191 -12.31 -15.53 -9.20
CA LYS A 191 -11.41 -16.64 -9.48
C LYS A 191 -11.79 -17.84 -8.62
N LEU A 192 -12.07 -18.96 -9.27
CA LEU A 192 -12.27 -20.24 -8.60
C LEU A 192 -10.91 -20.93 -8.45
N THR A 193 -10.55 -21.31 -7.24
CA THR A 193 -9.32 -22.06 -6.95
C THR A 193 -9.66 -23.42 -6.32
N LYS A 194 -8.70 -24.34 -6.34
CA LYS A 194 -8.88 -25.66 -5.68
C LYS A 194 -9.15 -25.53 -4.17
N ASN A 195 -8.60 -24.49 -3.55
CA ASN A 195 -8.82 -24.18 -2.14
C ASN A 195 -9.96 -23.17 -2.01
N SER A 196 -11.05 -23.54 -1.41
CA SER A 196 -12.22 -22.66 -1.22
C SER A 196 -11.92 -21.38 -0.42
N SER A 197 -10.88 -21.40 0.43
CA SER A 197 -10.37 -20.23 1.17
C SER A 197 -9.69 -19.19 0.30
N GLU A 198 -9.24 -19.57 -0.89
CA GLU A 198 -8.57 -18.70 -1.87
C GLU A 198 -9.52 -18.22 -2.97
N ASN A 199 -10.79 -18.62 -2.93
CA ASN A 199 -11.79 -18.16 -3.90
C ASN A 199 -12.02 -16.66 -3.74
N ILE A 200 -11.87 -15.93 -4.84
CA ILE A 200 -12.16 -14.51 -4.92
C ILE A 200 -13.57 -14.37 -5.46
N ARG A 201 -14.47 -13.88 -4.61
CA ARG A 201 -15.77 -13.40 -5.07
C ARG A 201 -15.51 -12.08 -5.78
N GLY A 202 -15.87 -11.98 -7.06
CA GLY A 202 -15.75 -10.73 -7.80
C GLY A 202 -16.54 -9.65 -7.04
N GLU A 203 -15.83 -8.71 -6.46
CA GLU A 203 -16.41 -7.52 -5.85
C GLU A 203 -15.86 -6.33 -6.64
N GLU A 204 -16.71 -5.36 -6.89
CA GLU A 204 -16.30 -4.07 -7.42
C GLU A 204 -15.43 -3.42 -6.36
N ILE A 205 -14.14 -3.37 -6.61
CA ILE A 205 -13.19 -2.94 -5.61
C ILE A 205 -12.45 -1.74 -6.19
N ILE A 206 -12.78 -0.57 -5.68
CA ILE A 206 -12.01 0.65 -5.94
C ILE A 206 -10.55 0.36 -5.59
N GLY A 207 -9.66 0.44 -6.57
CA GLY A 207 -8.24 0.24 -6.39
C GLY A 207 -7.69 1.31 -5.44
N ARG A 208 -7.23 0.89 -4.28
CA ARG A 208 -6.55 1.75 -3.29
C ARG A 208 -5.39 0.99 -2.67
#